data_49a32593c6a69e6f0d1c06bdd0af0f2b
#
_entry.id   49a32593c6a69e6f0d1c06bdd0af0f2b
#
_cell.length_a   1.000
_cell.length_b   1.000
_cell.length_c   1.000
_cell.angle_alpha   90.00
_cell.angle_beta   90.00
_cell.angle_gamma   90.00
#
_symmetry.space_group_name_H-M   'P 1'
#
loop_
_entity.id
_entity.type
_entity.pdbx_description
1 polymer ?
#
loop_
_entity_poly.entity_id
_entity_poly.type
_entity_poly.pdbx_seq_one_letter_code
_entity_poly.pdbx_strand_id
1 'polypeptide(L)'
;MKNIVVMGHGRCGGIRAALDTTAAPLSSGDFIGKWMSLIAPAAETVSSSTFMTAAERQTALERISIRYSIANLRTFPCVSILEGKGRLSLHGAWFDISSGELWVMNKDTGDFERPEMV
;
A
#
# COMPACT_ATOMS: atom_id res chain seq x y z
N MET A 1 3.46 15.01 19.65
CA MET A 1 3.07 13.79 18.91
C MET A 1 3.72 13.79 17.55
N LYS A 2 4.29 12.67 17.14
CA LYS A 2 4.89 12.51 15.81
C LYS A 2 3.97 11.69 14.92
N ASN A 3 4.09 11.90 13.62
CA ASN A 3 3.28 11.19 12.64
C ASN A 3 4.18 10.58 11.57
N ILE A 4 3.84 9.36 11.16
CA ILE A 4 4.42 8.72 9.99
C ILE A 4 3.28 8.52 8.99
N VAL A 5 3.47 8.98 7.77
CA VAL A 5 2.51 8.78 6.69
C VAL A 5 3.11 7.85 5.66
N VAL A 6 2.45 6.73 5.41
CA VAL A 6 2.79 5.84 4.30
C VAL A 6 1.93 6.24 3.12
N MET A 7 2.57 6.70 2.05
CA MET A 7 1.87 7.19 0.88
C MET A 7 2.13 6.31 -0.33
N GLY A 8 1.06 5.89 -0.99
CA GLY A 8 1.10 5.26 -2.30
C GLY A 8 0.51 6.20 -3.34
N HIS A 9 0.66 5.84 -4.60
CA HIS A 9 0.10 6.63 -5.69
C HIS A 9 -0.53 5.74 -6.75
N GLY A 10 -1.47 6.30 -7.51
CA GLY A 10 -2.09 5.61 -8.62
C GLY A 10 -1.09 5.35 -9.74
N ARG A 11 -1.33 4.28 -10.49
CA ARG A 11 -0.49 3.85 -11.62
C ARG A 11 0.96 3.59 -11.25
N CYS A 12 1.19 3.07 -10.04
CA CYS A 12 2.53 2.73 -9.58
C CYS A 12 3.12 1.61 -10.43
N GLY A 13 4.30 1.88 -11.02
CA GLY A 13 4.97 0.91 -11.88
C GLY A 13 5.39 -0.36 -11.15
N GLY A 14 5.81 -0.24 -9.89
CA GLY A 14 6.16 -1.39 -9.06
C GLY A 14 4.95 -2.29 -8.76
N ILE A 15 3.81 -1.70 -8.46
CA ILE A 15 2.57 -2.44 -8.24
C ILE A 15 2.10 -3.11 -9.52
N ARG A 16 2.19 -2.42 -10.65
CA ARG A 16 1.87 -2.99 -11.94
C ARG A 16 2.74 -4.19 -12.26
N ALA A 17 4.03 -4.10 -12.00
CA ALA A 17 4.97 -5.19 -12.20
C ALA A 17 4.65 -6.39 -11.30
N ALA A 18 4.21 -6.16 -10.06
CA ALA A 18 3.82 -7.22 -9.14
C ALA A 18 2.59 -7.99 -9.63
N LEU A 19 1.68 -7.33 -10.35
CA LEU A 19 0.48 -7.96 -10.92
C LEU A 19 0.76 -8.65 -12.26
N ASP A 20 1.87 -8.34 -12.92
CA ASP A 20 2.22 -8.90 -14.21
C ASP A 20 2.84 -10.29 -14.03
N THR A 21 2.05 -11.31 -14.32
CA THR A 21 2.49 -12.71 -14.19
C THR A 21 3.42 -13.14 -15.32
N THR A 22 3.54 -12.34 -16.38
CA THR A 22 4.42 -12.64 -17.53
C THR A 22 5.77 -11.97 -17.39
N ALA A 23 5.93 -11.02 -16.46
CA ALA A 23 7.22 -10.37 -16.24
C ALA A 23 8.21 -11.38 -15.71
N ALA A 24 9.37 -11.48 -16.37
CA ALA A 24 10.47 -12.30 -15.87
C ALA A 24 10.92 -11.74 -14.53
N PRO A 25 11.11 -12.58 -13.51
CA PRO A 25 11.64 -12.08 -12.25
C PRO A 25 13.02 -11.49 -12.50
N LEU A 26 13.20 -10.25 -12.07
CA LEU A 26 14.51 -9.64 -11.99
C LEU A 26 15.36 -10.53 -11.06
N SER A 27 16.67 -10.50 -11.22
CA SER A 27 17.56 -11.39 -10.47
C SER A 27 17.22 -11.38 -8.98
N SER A 28 17.38 -12.52 -8.31
CA SER A 28 17.02 -12.70 -6.89
C SER A 28 17.74 -11.76 -5.92
N GLY A 29 18.79 -11.08 -6.39
CA GLY A 29 19.50 -10.08 -5.58
C GLY A 29 19.03 -8.65 -5.79
N ASP A 30 18.03 -8.43 -6.63
CA ASP A 30 17.56 -7.10 -6.99
C ASP A 30 16.67 -6.52 -5.87
N PHE A 31 16.88 -5.24 -5.58
CA PHE A 31 16.06 -4.49 -4.62
C PHE A 31 14.58 -4.50 -4.99
N ILE A 32 14.26 -4.31 -6.26
CA ILE A 32 12.88 -4.29 -6.75
C ILE A 32 12.23 -5.66 -6.54
N GLY A 33 12.95 -6.74 -6.84
CA GLY A 33 12.44 -8.09 -6.62
C GLY A 33 12.17 -8.37 -5.15
N LYS A 34 13.05 -7.93 -4.26
CA LYS A 34 12.84 -8.06 -2.81
C LYS A 34 11.65 -7.26 -2.32
N TRP A 35 11.51 -6.03 -2.79
CA TRP A 35 10.36 -5.20 -2.44
C TRP A 35 9.06 -5.82 -2.92
N MET A 36 9.03 -6.31 -4.16
CA MET A 36 7.84 -6.96 -4.71
C MET A 36 7.46 -8.23 -3.96
N SER A 37 8.45 -8.97 -3.43
CA SER A 37 8.17 -10.19 -2.67
C SER A 37 7.38 -9.92 -1.40
N LEU A 38 7.48 -8.73 -0.82
CA LEU A 38 6.72 -8.34 0.37
C LEU A 38 5.22 -8.23 0.11
N ILE A 39 4.83 -7.91 -1.12
CA ILE A 39 3.44 -7.75 -1.48
C ILE A 39 2.90 -8.92 -2.33
N ALA A 40 3.73 -9.93 -2.58
CA ALA A 40 3.35 -11.07 -3.42
C ALA A 40 2.06 -11.78 -2.95
N PRO A 41 1.85 -12.04 -1.65
CA PRO A 41 0.60 -12.67 -1.20
C PRO A 41 -0.63 -11.82 -1.52
N ALA A 42 -0.55 -10.50 -1.35
CA ALA A 42 -1.64 -9.59 -1.69
C ALA A 42 -1.87 -9.54 -3.21
N ALA A 43 -0.79 -9.53 -4.00
CA ALA A 43 -0.88 -9.53 -5.45
C ALA A 43 -1.58 -10.79 -5.96
N GLU A 44 -1.27 -11.94 -5.38
CA GLU A 44 -1.89 -13.21 -5.73
C GLU A 44 -3.40 -13.18 -5.43
N THR A 45 -3.79 -12.71 -4.26
CA THR A 45 -5.19 -12.57 -3.87
C THR A 45 -5.95 -11.65 -4.83
N VAL A 46 -5.39 -10.52 -5.18
CA VAL A 46 -6.00 -9.55 -6.10
C VAL A 46 -6.08 -10.12 -7.51
N SER A 47 -5.02 -10.79 -7.97
CA SER A 47 -4.98 -11.38 -9.32
C SER A 47 -6.02 -12.48 -9.52
N SER A 48 -6.38 -13.20 -8.47
CA SER A 48 -7.36 -14.28 -8.55
C SER A 48 -8.80 -13.75 -8.58
N SER A 49 -9.03 -12.48 -8.35
CA SER A 49 -10.38 -11.90 -8.41
C SER A 49 -10.87 -11.80 -9.86
N THR A 50 -12.00 -12.42 -10.16
CA THR A 50 -12.61 -12.36 -11.49
C THR A 50 -13.56 -11.19 -11.67
N PHE A 51 -13.86 -10.46 -10.60
CA PHE A 51 -14.85 -9.39 -10.61
C PHE A 51 -14.25 -8.01 -10.93
N MET A 52 -12.93 -7.87 -10.84
CA MET A 52 -12.26 -6.59 -11.02
C MET A 52 -11.63 -6.47 -12.40
N THR A 53 -11.68 -5.26 -12.95
CA THR A 53 -10.89 -4.91 -14.14
C THR A 53 -9.41 -4.83 -13.78
N ALA A 54 -8.54 -4.78 -14.79
CA ALA A 54 -7.10 -4.61 -14.55
C ALA A 54 -6.79 -3.33 -13.78
N ALA A 55 -7.47 -2.24 -14.11
CA ALA A 55 -7.30 -0.97 -13.40
C ALA A 55 -7.75 -1.06 -11.94
N GLU A 56 -8.86 -1.72 -11.68
CA GLU A 56 -9.36 -1.93 -10.32
C GLU A 56 -8.42 -2.81 -9.49
N ARG A 57 -7.85 -3.87 -10.09
CA ARG A 57 -6.86 -4.72 -9.44
C ARG A 57 -5.62 -3.93 -9.05
N GLN A 58 -5.13 -3.07 -9.94
CA GLN A 58 -3.97 -2.24 -9.65
C GLN A 58 -4.26 -1.28 -8.49
N THR A 59 -5.38 -0.57 -8.51
CA THR A 59 -5.78 0.32 -7.43
C THR A 59 -5.93 -0.43 -6.11
N ALA A 60 -6.57 -1.61 -6.13
CA ALA A 60 -6.73 -2.42 -4.93
C ALA A 60 -5.38 -2.82 -4.33
N LEU A 61 -4.44 -3.26 -5.15
CA LEU A 61 -3.12 -3.66 -4.66
C LEU A 61 -2.32 -2.47 -4.17
N GLU A 62 -2.41 -1.32 -4.82
CA GLU A 62 -1.77 -0.09 -4.36
C GLU A 62 -2.20 0.26 -2.94
N ARG A 63 -3.50 0.19 -2.67
CA ARG A 63 -4.06 0.47 -1.35
C ARG A 63 -3.71 -0.60 -0.31
N ILE A 64 -3.75 -1.87 -0.71
CA ILE A 64 -3.38 -2.98 0.17
C ILE A 64 -1.90 -2.89 0.56
N SER A 65 -1.02 -2.49 -0.37
CA SER A 65 0.40 -2.35 -0.09
C SER A 65 0.66 -1.29 0.99
N ILE A 66 -0.14 -0.24 1.03
CA ILE A 66 -0.07 0.78 2.08
C ILE A 66 -0.41 0.18 3.44
N ARG A 67 -1.49 -0.61 3.52
CA ARG A 67 -1.88 -1.30 4.76
C ARG A 67 -0.79 -2.27 5.23
N TYR A 68 -0.20 -3.01 4.31
CA TYR A 68 0.88 -3.94 4.62
C TYR A 68 2.13 -3.22 5.12
N SER A 69 2.47 -2.08 4.53
CA SER A 69 3.61 -1.27 4.96
C SER A 69 3.40 -0.76 6.38
N ILE A 70 2.20 -0.32 6.71
CA ILE A 70 1.86 0.12 8.06
C ILE A 70 1.97 -1.06 9.04
N ALA A 71 1.44 -2.23 8.68
CA ALA A 71 1.54 -3.41 9.52
C ALA A 71 3.00 -3.81 9.74
N ASN A 72 3.83 -3.73 8.71
CA ASN A 72 5.27 -4.00 8.82
C ASN A 72 5.99 -3.02 9.74
N LEU A 73 5.63 -1.73 9.69
CA LEU A 73 6.18 -0.74 10.60
C LEU A 73 5.90 -1.10 12.06
N ARG A 74 4.72 -1.63 12.35
CA ARG A 74 4.33 -2.04 13.69
C ARG A 74 5.11 -3.24 14.22
N THR A 75 5.80 -3.98 13.37
CA THR A 75 6.67 -5.07 13.81
C THR A 75 7.97 -4.57 14.43
N PHE A 76 8.33 -3.32 14.22
CA PHE A 76 9.50 -2.71 14.85
C PHE A 76 9.15 -2.27 16.26
N PRO A 77 9.90 -2.73 17.30
CA PRO A 77 9.57 -2.38 18.68
C PRO A 77 9.51 -0.88 18.95
N CYS A 78 10.41 -0.09 18.35
CA CYS A 78 10.41 1.37 18.54
C CYS A 78 9.12 2.02 18.04
N VAL A 79 8.52 1.51 16.96
CA VAL A 79 7.27 2.02 16.42
C VAL A 79 6.09 1.60 17.31
N SER A 80 5.99 0.32 17.64
CA SER A 80 4.87 -0.20 18.43
C SER A 80 4.84 0.38 19.84
N ILE A 81 5.99 0.60 20.45
CA ILE A 81 6.08 1.20 21.80
C ILE A 81 5.59 2.64 21.77
N LEU A 82 6.05 3.44 20.81
CA LEU A 82 5.67 4.84 20.71
C LEU A 82 4.18 4.99 20.33
N GLU A 83 3.68 4.14 19.44
CA GLU A 83 2.27 4.14 19.08
C GLU A 83 1.40 3.77 20.28
N GLY A 84 1.81 2.76 21.04
CA GLY A 84 1.10 2.34 22.26
C GLY A 84 1.06 3.40 23.34
N LYS A 85 2.07 4.28 23.38
CA LYS A 85 2.12 5.40 24.34
C LYS A 85 1.41 6.65 23.85
N GLY A 86 0.80 6.62 22.67
CA GLY A 86 0.15 7.78 22.07
C GLY A 86 1.11 8.86 21.61
N ARG A 87 2.39 8.54 21.41
CA ARG A 87 3.42 9.49 20.97
C ARG A 87 3.70 9.43 19.48
N LEU A 88 3.14 8.45 18.79
CA LEU A 88 3.32 8.25 17.36
C LEU A 88 1.98 7.81 16.78
N SER A 89 1.60 8.40 15.65
CA SER A 89 0.44 7.97 14.87
C SER A 89 0.89 7.54 13.47
N LEU A 90 0.35 6.43 13.00
CA LEU A 90 0.60 5.92 11.66
C LEU A 90 -0.60 6.25 10.77
N HIS A 91 -0.33 6.73 9.57
CA HIS A 91 -1.36 7.12 8.61
C HIS A 91 -1.09 6.49 7.26
N GLY A 92 -2.14 6.20 6.51
CA GLY A 92 -2.05 5.78 5.13
C GLY A 92 -2.70 6.81 4.21
N ALA A 93 -2.11 7.03 3.05
CA ALA A 93 -2.66 7.92 2.04
C ALA A 93 -2.39 7.36 0.65
N TRP A 94 -3.32 7.57 -0.27
CA TRP A 94 -3.19 7.16 -1.66
C TRP A 94 -3.54 8.35 -2.54
N PHE A 95 -2.64 8.70 -3.44
CA PHE A 95 -2.80 9.85 -4.33
C PHE A 95 -3.06 9.37 -5.74
N ASP A 96 -4.19 9.80 -6.31
CA ASP A 96 -4.52 9.52 -7.71
C ASP A 96 -3.90 10.61 -8.59
N ILE A 97 -2.80 10.28 -9.24
CA ILE A 97 -2.09 11.24 -10.09
C ILE A 97 -2.88 11.61 -11.34
N SER A 98 -3.84 10.79 -11.75
CA SER A 98 -4.65 11.09 -12.94
C SER A 98 -5.75 12.13 -12.66
N SER A 99 -6.27 12.17 -11.44
CA SER A 99 -7.34 13.10 -11.05
C SER A 99 -6.87 14.19 -10.09
N GLY A 100 -5.69 14.02 -9.49
CA GLY A 100 -5.20 14.93 -8.46
C GLY A 100 -5.88 14.76 -7.11
N GLU A 101 -6.59 13.64 -6.91
CA GLU A 101 -7.33 13.38 -5.69
C GLU A 101 -6.48 12.67 -4.65
N LEU A 102 -6.58 13.10 -3.40
CA LEU A 102 -5.95 12.44 -2.26
C LEU A 102 -6.99 11.64 -1.49
N TRP A 103 -6.68 10.37 -1.23
CA TRP A 103 -7.50 9.48 -0.44
C TRP A 103 -6.74 9.13 0.84
N VAL A 104 -7.42 9.17 1.97
CA VAL A 104 -6.83 8.91 3.28
C VAL A 104 -7.43 7.65 3.87
N MET A 105 -6.58 6.81 4.44
CA MET A 105 -7.02 5.55 5.05
C MET A 105 -7.74 5.83 6.37
N ASN A 106 -8.94 5.29 6.50
CA ASN A 106 -9.66 5.26 7.77
C ASN A 106 -8.99 4.22 8.67
N LYS A 107 -8.54 4.64 9.84
CA LYS A 107 -7.79 3.77 10.75
C LYS A 107 -8.63 2.62 11.31
N ASP A 108 -9.94 2.80 11.40
CA ASP A 108 -10.83 1.79 11.98
C ASP A 108 -11.21 0.71 10.96
N THR A 109 -11.44 1.10 9.71
CA THR A 109 -11.91 0.19 8.66
C THR A 109 -10.82 -0.26 7.71
N GLY A 110 -9.74 0.52 7.57
CA GLY A 110 -8.70 0.29 6.58
C GLY A 110 -9.09 0.73 5.17
N ASP A 111 -10.28 1.27 5.00
CA ASP A 111 -10.74 1.76 3.71
C ASP A 111 -10.20 3.15 3.42
N PHE A 112 -10.06 3.49 2.15
CA PHE A 112 -9.59 4.79 1.72
C PHE A 112 -10.77 5.69 1.38
N GLU A 113 -10.76 6.89 1.93
CA GLU A 113 -11.84 7.87 1.79
C GLU A 113 -11.25 9.19 1.34
N ARG A 114 -12.04 9.93 0.58
CA ARG A 114 -11.66 11.30 0.22
C ARG A 114 -11.93 12.20 1.41
N PRO A 115 -10.94 13.01 1.87
CA PRO A 115 -11.22 13.97 2.92
C PRO A 115 -12.21 15.02 2.44
N GLU A 116 -13.11 15.42 3.33
CA GLU A 116 -14.02 16.51 3.01
C GLU A 116 -13.23 17.79 2.82
N MET A 117 -13.48 18.43 1.70
CA MET A 117 -12.94 19.74 1.41
C MET A 117 -13.79 20.78 2.12
N VAL A 118 -13.27 21.34 3.18
CA VAL A 118 -13.95 22.42 3.90
C VAL A 118 -13.56 23.75 3.32
#